data_b3ee194721954b62054eec2bd5fd393a
#
_entry.id   b3ee194721954b62054eec2bd5fd393a
#
_cell.length_a   1.000
_cell.length_b   1.000
_cell.length_c   1.000
_cell.angle_alpha   90.00
_cell.angle_beta   90.00
_cell.angle_gamma   90.00
#
_symmetry.space_group_name_H-M   'P 1'
#
loop_
_entity.id
_entity.type
_entity.pdbx_description
1 polymer ?
#
loop_
_entity_poly.entity_id
_entity_poly.type
_entity_poly.pdbx_seq_one_letter_code
_entity_poly.pdbx_strand_id
1 'polypeptide(L)'
;FNYCGVIVSDVKVGLDIEKLRSKILNISNKFVSASDRNLIKLDSVENITKIWTIKEAVFKAFGYSGINFKENILIESINIEFDRAKVKIYKNEIIEYYNIEIINFSQYICSVAYLIK
;
A
#
# COMPACT_ATOMS: atom_id res chain seq x y z
N PHE A 1 -3.87 9.85 17.41
CA PHE A 1 -4.57 9.27 16.27
C PHE A 1 -6.06 9.16 16.58
N ASN A 2 -6.90 9.71 15.73
CA ASN A 2 -8.32 9.86 16.02
C ASN A 2 -9.25 9.16 15.01
N TYR A 3 -8.69 8.36 14.10
CA TYR A 3 -9.50 7.71 13.07
C TYR A 3 -9.39 6.21 13.15
N CYS A 4 -10.53 5.55 12.94
CA CYS A 4 -10.63 4.10 12.88
C CYS A 4 -11.46 3.75 11.65
N GLY A 5 -11.04 2.73 10.91
CA GLY A 5 -11.75 2.28 9.73
C GLY A 5 -12.11 0.82 9.80
N VAL A 6 -13.29 0.50 9.27
CA VAL A 6 -13.78 -0.88 9.15
C VAL A 6 -14.30 -1.09 7.74
N ILE A 7 -13.97 -2.25 7.17
CA ILE A 7 -14.49 -2.65 5.86
C ILE A 7 -14.98 -4.08 5.93
N VAL A 8 -16.11 -4.36 5.28
CA VAL A 8 -16.69 -5.70 5.19
C VAL A 8 -16.94 -6.03 3.72
N SER A 9 -16.56 -7.23 3.31
CA SER A 9 -16.66 -7.64 1.91
C SER A 9 -16.69 -9.16 1.78
N ASP A 10 -17.22 -9.65 0.64
CA ASP A 10 -17.20 -11.06 0.28
C ASP A 10 -15.87 -11.52 -0.29
N VAL A 11 -14.96 -10.61 -0.58
CA VAL A 11 -13.61 -10.93 -1.07
C VAL A 11 -12.58 -10.48 -0.03
N LYS A 12 -11.34 -10.94 -0.19
CA LYS A 12 -10.26 -10.48 0.66
C LYS A 12 -10.08 -8.97 0.50
N VAL A 13 -10.11 -8.26 1.59
CA VAL A 13 -9.88 -6.81 1.63
C VAL A 13 -8.95 -6.47 2.76
N GLY A 14 -8.23 -5.37 2.60
CA GLY A 14 -7.40 -4.81 3.65
C GLY A 14 -7.54 -3.30 3.67
N LEU A 15 -7.41 -2.74 4.84
CA LEU A 15 -7.51 -1.30 5.05
C LEU A 15 -6.36 -0.85 5.94
N ASP A 16 -5.74 0.25 5.55
CA ASP A 16 -4.70 0.88 6.37
C ASP A 16 -4.88 2.41 6.35
N ILE A 17 -4.67 3.03 7.50
CA ILE A 17 -4.75 4.49 7.66
C ILE A 17 -3.47 4.95 8.35
N GLU A 18 -2.76 5.91 7.72
CA GLU A 18 -1.51 6.43 8.24
C GLU A 18 -1.54 7.94 8.30
N LYS A 19 -1.01 8.50 9.38
CA LYS A 19 -0.80 9.94 9.47
C LYS A 19 0.45 10.33 8.70
N LEU A 20 0.41 11.46 8.00
CA LEU A 20 1.59 12.00 7.34
C LEU A 20 2.62 12.42 8.38
N ARG A 21 3.83 11.88 8.29
CA ARG A 21 4.95 12.21 9.18
C ARG A 21 6.23 12.22 8.37
N SER A 22 7.02 13.28 8.52
CA SER A 22 8.26 13.44 7.74
C SER A 22 9.26 12.32 7.99
N LYS A 23 9.25 11.70 9.17
CA LYS A 23 10.18 10.62 9.51
C LYS A 23 10.03 9.38 8.64
N ILE A 24 8.92 9.24 7.90
CA ILE A 24 8.74 8.09 7.00
C ILE A 24 9.82 8.06 5.92
N LEU A 25 10.35 9.22 5.53
CA LEU A 25 11.41 9.30 4.52
C LEU A 25 12.68 8.58 5.00
N ASN A 26 12.94 8.56 6.30
CA ASN A 26 14.14 7.95 6.87
C ASN A 26 14.10 6.43 6.83
N ILE A 27 12.93 5.83 6.75
CA ILE A 27 12.76 4.37 6.74
C ILE A 27 12.27 3.84 5.40
N SER A 28 12.13 4.70 4.41
CA SER A 28 11.53 4.32 3.12
C SER A 28 12.24 3.15 2.44
N ASN A 29 13.56 3.05 2.58
CA ASN A 29 14.33 1.97 1.96
C ASN A 29 13.96 0.58 2.48
N LYS A 30 13.25 0.50 3.60
CA LYS A 30 12.83 -0.79 4.16
C LYS A 30 11.63 -1.37 3.41
N PHE A 31 10.85 -0.54 2.71
CA PHE A 31 9.63 -1.00 2.07
C PHE A 31 9.45 -0.52 0.62
N VAL A 32 10.26 0.42 0.15
CA VAL A 32 10.16 0.95 -1.22
C VAL A 32 11.25 0.31 -2.07
N SER A 33 10.85 -0.41 -3.12
CA SER A 33 11.78 -1.02 -4.07
C SER A 33 12.20 -0.01 -5.15
N ALA A 34 13.22 -0.37 -5.93
CA ALA A 34 13.61 0.44 -7.09
C ALA A 34 12.47 0.55 -8.10
N SER A 35 11.73 -0.54 -8.32
CA SER A 35 10.58 -0.51 -9.24
C SER A 35 9.45 0.39 -8.71
N ASP A 36 9.21 0.39 -7.41
CA ASP A 36 8.24 1.31 -6.81
C ASP A 36 8.63 2.77 -7.05
N ARG A 37 9.93 3.09 -6.88
CA ARG A 37 10.42 4.46 -7.07
C ARG A 37 10.27 4.94 -8.50
N ASN A 38 10.37 4.03 -9.46
CA ASN A 38 10.19 4.38 -10.87
C ASN A 38 8.75 4.80 -11.20
N LEU A 39 7.79 4.44 -10.37
CA LEU A 39 6.38 4.80 -10.58
C LEU A 39 6.01 6.16 -10.01
N ILE A 40 6.79 6.68 -9.07
CA ILE A 40 6.51 7.98 -8.45
C ILE A 40 7.47 9.03 -9.00
N LYS A 41 6.98 10.28 -9.10
CA LYS A 41 7.77 11.38 -9.63
C LYS A 41 8.65 12.03 -8.56
N LEU A 42 8.30 11.87 -7.30
CA LEU A 42 8.92 12.59 -6.20
C LEU A 42 8.85 11.78 -4.93
N ASP A 43 9.96 11.69 -4.20
CA ASP A 43 10.03 11.07 -2.88
C ASP A 43 9.50 12.02 -1.80
N SER A 44 8.24 12.45 -1.94
CA SER A 44 7.59 13.29 -0.95
C SER A 44 7.06 12.46 0.22
N VAL A 45 6.81 13.12 1.35
CA VAL A 45 6.16 12.47 2.49
C VAL A 45 4.84 11.84 2.05
N GLU A 46 4.05 12.56 1.27
CA GLU A 46 2.76 12.05 0.79
C GLU A 46 2.92 10.80 -0.06
N ASN A 47 3.78 10.82 -1.08
CA ASN A 47 3.95 9.67 -1.99
C ASN A 47 4.51 8.46 -1.26
N ILE A 48 5.50 8.65 -0.40
CA ILE A 48 6.08 7.54 0.36
C ILE A 48 5.07 6.98 1.37
N THR A 49 4.27 7.83 2.00
CA THR A 49 3.20 7.36 2.88
C THR A 49 2.16 6.56 2.12
N LYS A 50 1.81 6.98 0.90
CA LYS A 50 0.90 6.21 0.04
C LYS A 50 1.45 4.82 -0.24
N ILE A 51 2.73 4.71 -0.58
CA ILE A 51 3.36 3.39 -0.81
C ILE A 51 3.27 2.54 0.45
N TRP A 52 3.55 3.11 1.61
CA TRP A 52 3.47 2.38 2.87
C TRP A 52 2.06 1.87 3.14
N THR A 53 1.04 2.74 3.02
CA THR A 53 -0.36 2.35 3.27
C THR A 53 -0.82 1.28 2.28
N ILE A 54 -0.41 1.38 1.01
CA ILE A 54 -0.72 0.36 0.00
C ILE A 54 -0.20 -1.00 0.45
N LYS A 55 1.06 -1.05 0.84
CA LYS A 55 1.70 -2.32 1.22
C LYS A 55 1.13 -2.90 2.51
N GLU A 56 0.81 -2.03 3.49
CA GLU A 56 0.14 -2.46 4.71
C GLU A 56 -1.25 -3.01 4.42
N ALA A 57 -2.03 -2.33 3.59
CA ALA A 57 -3.38 -2.77 3.24
C ALA A 57 -3.36 -4.14 2.54
N VAL A 58 -2.44 -4.31 1.59
CA VAL A 58 -2.28 -5.58 0.87
C VAL A 58 -1.82 -6.68 1.83
N PHE A 59 -0.86 -6.39 2.70
CA PHE A 59 -0.40 -7.35 3.69
C PHE A 59 -1.54 -7.83 4.59
N LYS A 60 -2.37 -6.90 5.07
CA LYS A 60 -3.52 -7.25 5.91
C LYS A 60 -4.54 -8.11 5.17
N ALA A 61 -4.78 -7.81 3.90
CA ALA A 61 -5.69 -8.60 3.07
C ALA A 61 -5.14 -9.99 2.79
N PHE A 62 -3.83 -10.09 2.52
CA PHE A 62 -3.17 -11.34 2.17
C PHE A 62 -3.25 -12.37 3.30
N GLY A 63 -2.99 -11.95 4.53
CA GLY A 63 -3.22 -12.77 5.72
C GLY A 63 -2.13 -13.79 6.04
N TYR A 64 -1.03 -13.83 5.31
CA TYR A 64 0.09 -14.73 5.59
C TYR A 64 1.26 -13.97 6.21
N SER A 65 1.99 -14.60 7.11
CA SER A 65 3.15 -14.00 7.76
C SER A 65 4.43 -14.14 6.93
N GLY A 66 5.50 -13.52 7.38
CA GLY A 66 6.81 -13.67 6.75
C GLY A 66 6.96 -12.93 5.43
N ILE A 67 6.27 -11.80 5.27
CA ILE A 67 6.30 -10.99 4.06
C ILE A 67 7.35 -9.89 4.22
N ASN A 68 8.23 -9.77 3.22
CA ASN A 68 9.12 -8.63 3.06
C ASN A 68 8.41 -7.60 2.19
N PHE A 69 8.11 -6.44 2.74
CA PHE A 69 7.32 -5.42 2.04
C PHE A 69 8.03 -4.89 0.79
N LYS A 70 9.34 -4.82 0.81
CA LYS A 70 10.12 -4.34 -0.31
C LYS A 70 10.14 -5.33 -1.48
N GLU A 71 10.26 -6.62 -1.18
CA GLU A 71 10.48 -7.65 -2.19
C GLU A 71 9.24 -8.45 -2.55
N ASN A 72 8.36 -8.71 -1.58
CA ASN A 72 7.19 -9.55 -1.80
C ASN A 72 5.94 -8.78 -2.24
N ILE A 73 5.91 -7.46 -2.03
CA ILE A 73 4.77 -6.63 -2.41
C ILE A 73 5.26 -5.62 -3.45
N LEU A 74 4.81 -5.80 -4.69
CA LEU A 74 5.26 -5.00 -5.82
C LEU A 74 4.09 -4.21 -6.39
N ILE A 75 4.24 -2.88 -6.42
CA ILE A 75 3.26 -2.01 -7.07
C ILE A 75 3.50 -2.11 -8.57
N GLU A 76 2.49 -2.58 -9.31
CA GLU A 76 2.61 -2.75 -10.76
C GLU A 76 2.29 -1.49 -11.53
N SER A 77 1.32 -0.74 -11.07
CA SER A 77 0.91 0.51 -11.71
C SER A 77 0.23 1.44 -10.73
N ILE A 78 0.31 2.73 -11.02
CA ILE A 78 -0.44 3.77 -10.34
C ILE A 78 -1.01 4.71 -11.41
N ASN A 79 -2.15 5.34 -11.13
CA ASN A 79 -2.70 6.33 -12.04
C ASN A 79 -2.03 7.70 -11.82
N ILE A 80 -2.31 8.65 -12.70
CA ILE A 80 -1.66 9.97 -12.67
C ILE A 80 -1.88 10.69 -11.35
N GLU A 81 -3.09 10.61 -10.80
CA GLU A 81 -3.46 11.28 -9.55
C GLU A 81 -2.91 10.56 -8.32
N PHE A 82 -2.38 9.36 -8.49
CA PHE A 82 -1.93 8.48 -7.42
C PHE A 82 -3.02 8.28 -6.35
N ASP A 83 -4.23 7.96 -6.81
CA ASP A 83 -5.33 7.57 -5.95
C ASP A 83 -5.84 6.16 -6.25
N ARG A 84 -5.25 5.49 -7.24
CA ARG A 84 -5.51 4.08 -7.58
C ARG A 84 -4.21 3.40 -7.93
N ALA A 85 -4.13 2.11 -7.58
CA ALA A 85 -2.95 1.31 -7.88
C ALA A 85 -3.36 -0.15 -8.11
N LYS A 86 -2.45 -0.88 -8.75
CA LYS A 86 -2.53 -2.34 -8.87
C LYS A 86 -1.27 -2.92 -8.27
N VAL A 87 -1.44 -3.96 -7.44
CA VAL A 87 -0.35 -4.51 -6.65
C VAL A 87 -0.33 -6.03 -6.74
N LYS A 88 0.87 -6.57 -6.84
CA LYS A 88 1.12 -8.01 -6.78
C LYS A 88 1.78 -8.33 -5.45
N ILE A 89 1.30 -9.37 -4.78
CA ILE A 89 1.97 -9.93 -3.61
C ILE A 89 2.22 -11.42 -3.87
N TYR A 90 3.40 -11.89 -3.48
CA TYR A 90 3.72 -13.29 -3.62
C TYR A 90 4.52 -13.79 -2.43
N LYS A 91 4.30 -15.05 -2.09
CA LYS A 91 5.10 -15.76 -1.10
C LYS A 91 5.07 -17.24 -1.48
N ASN A 92 6.25 -17.81 -1.70
CA ASN A 92 6.38 -19.19 -2.20
C ASN A 92 5.60 -19.34 -3.50
N GLU A 93 4.62 -20.24 -3.56
CA GLU A 93 3.81 -20.47 -4.75
C GLU A 93 2.51 -19.68 -4.76
N ILE A 94 2.23 -18.89 -3.71
CA ILE A 94 1.00 -18.11 -3.62
C ILE A 94 1.25 -16.75 -4.25
N ILE A 95 0.43 -16.41 -5.26
CA ILE A 95 0.48 -15.13 -5.94
C ILE A 95 -0.93 -14.55 -5.95
N GLU A 96 -1.07 -13.31 -5.49
CA GLU A 96 -2.34 -12.61 -5.52
C GLU A 96 -2.14 -11.19 -6.04
N TYR A 97 -3.19 -10.66 -6.65
CA TYR A 97 -3.22 -9.30 -7.19
C TYR A 97 -4.34 -8.52 -6.53
N TYR A 98 -4.08 -7.25 -6.27
CA TYR A 98 -5.03 -6.38 -5.59
C TYR A 98 -5.20 -5.07 -6.33
N ASN A 99 -6.44 -4.58 -6.39
CA ASN A 99 -6.75 -3.21 -6.76
C ASN A 99 -6.76 -2.36 -5.49
N ILE A 100 -6.20 -1.18 -5.57
CA ILE A 100 -6.09 -0.26 -4.44
C ILE A 100 -6.83 1.03 -4.74
N GLU A 101 -7.59 1.51 -3.77
CA GLU A 101 -8.11 2.87 -3.75
C GLU A 101 -7.44 3.62 -2.60
N ILE A 102 -6.99 4.84 -2.88
CA ILE A 102 -6.27 5.68 -1.92
C ILE A 102 -7.08 6.94 -1.68
N ILE A 103 -7.29 7.25 -0.41
CA ILE A 103 -8.06 8.42 0.00
C ILE A 103 -7.18 9.31 0.85
N ASN A 104 -7.09 10.59 0.47
CA ASN A 104 -6.41 11.61 1.25
C ASN A 104 -7.44 12.39 2.04
N PHE A 105 -7.23 12.55 3.34
CA PHE A 105 -8.10 13.42 4.11
C PHE A 105 -7.33 14.00 5.29
N SER A 106 -7.38 15.32 5.41
CA SER A 106 -6.64 16.04 6.46
C SER A 106 -5.15 15.69 6.37
N GLN A 107 -4.56 15.19 7.45
CA GLN A 107 -3.15 14.77 7.49
C GLN A 107 -3.00 13.25 7.42
N TYR A 108 -3.97 12.56 6.83
CA TYR A 108 -4.01 11.09 6.78
C TYR A 108 -4.12 10.57 5.36
N ILE A 109 -3.55 9.40 5.15
CA ILE A 109 -3.71 8.60 3.93
C ILE A 109 -4.39 7.29 4.33
N CYS A 110 -5.43 6.92 3.61
CA CYS A 110 -6.11 5.64 3.77
C CYS A 110 -6.02 4.86 2.47
N SER A 111 -5.61 3.60 2.55
CA SER A 111 -5.61 2.69 1.39
C SER A 111 -6.54 1.52 1.65
N VAL A 112 -7.30 1.15 0.63
CA VAL A 112 -8.18 -0.01 0.65
C VAL A 112 -7.75 -0.95 -0.47
N ALA A 113 -7.46 -2.19 -0.11
CA ALA A 113 -7.03 -3.22 -1.05
C ALA A 113 -8.13 -4.25 -1.26
N TYR A 114 -8.41 -4.58 -2.52
CA TYR A 114 -9.40 -5.59 -2.90
C TYR A 114 -8.75 -6.65 -3.75
N LEU A 115 -8.96 -7.92 -3.40
CA LEU A 115 -8.45 -9.03 -4.19
C LEU A 115 -9.06 -9.03 -5.59
N ILE A 116 -8.22 -9.18 -6.60
CA ILE A 116 -8.63 -9.38 -7.99
C ILE A 116 -8.79 -10.87 -8.21
N LYS A 117 -9.98 -11.27 -8.58
CA LYS A 117 -10.28 -12.68 -8.88
C LYS A 117 -10.06 -13.02 -10.34
#